data_bfe290364ce22666efad7d7d17b5d0fc
#
_entry.id   bfe290364ce22666efad7d7d17b5d0fc
#
_cell.length_a   1.000
_cell.length_b   1.000
_cell.length_c   1.000
_cell.angle_alpha   90.00
_cell.angle_beta   90.00
_cell.angle_gamma   90.00
#
_symmetry.space_group_name_H-M   'P 1'
#
loop_
_entity.id
_entity.type
_entity.pdbx_description
1 polymer ?
#
loop_
_entity_poly.entity_id
_entity_poly.type
_entity_poly.pdbx_seq_one_letter_code
_entity_poly.pdbx_strand_id
1 'polypeptide(L)'
;METRVRLEPWSAGDFWLLERKNEPIMTQFLGGPEPAAKLVDRQRRYEAMSAREPAAGRMFRVVWTPAGQSRGDGPGDDGERGHGGGGEPEHEHAESVGSVGFWEREWQGEPVYEAGWGVLPEFQGHGLAVAALTELLAYVGAHGSRDSVHAFPGTDHPASNAVCRRAGFEYLGDVDFEYPPGVPHPSCDWRYRVELPRDGLTPSG
;
A
#
# COMPACT_ATOMS: atom_id res chain seq x y z
N MET A 1 -1.93 20.38 1.74
CA MET A 1 -0.72 19.84 1.05
C MET A 1 -1.05 18.40 0.69
N GLU A 2 -1.10 18.07 -0.59
CA GLU A 2 -1.48 16.75 -1.06
C GLU A 2 -0.28 15.81 -0.89
N THR A 3 -0.48 14.72 -0.14
CA THR A 3 0.56 13.70 0.07
C THR A 3 0.61 12.82 -1.17
N ARG A 4 1.63 12.98 -2.01
CA ARG A 4 1.78 12.21 -3.24
C ARG A 4 2.64 10.98 -2.98
N VAL A 5 2.09 9.80 -3.28
CA VAL A 5 2.82 8.53 -3.28
C VAL A 5 2.75 7.88 -4.66
N ARG A 6 3.72 7.02 -4.96
CA ARG A 6 3.75 6.18 -6.16
C ARG A 6 3.81 4.71 -5.74
N LEU A 7 3.05 3.87 -6.43
CA LEU A 7 3.07 2.42 -6.24
C LEU A 7 4.00 1.78 -7.27
N GLU A 8 5.02 1.09 -6.81
CA GLU A 8 5.94 0.33 -7.64
C GLU A 8 5.73 -1.17 -7.42
N PRO A 9 5.60 -1.98 -8.48
CA PRO A 9 5.44 -3.42 -8.35
C PRO A 9 6.54 -4.02 -7.48
N TRP A 10 6.17 -4.95 -6.60
CA TRP A 10 7.10 -5.63 -5.71
C TRP A 10 8.14 -6.42 -6.49
N SER A 11 9.39 -6.34 -6.08
CA SER A 11 10.55 -6.94 -6.72
C SER A 11 11.46 -7.71 -5.75
N ALA A 12 12.43 -8.42 -6.28
CA ALA A 12 13.43 -9.12 -5.48
C ALA A 12 14.25 -8.16 -4.57
N GLY A 13 14.42 -6.91 -4.98
CA GLY A 13 15.12 -5.88 -4.21
C GLY A 13 14.38 -5.37 -2.98
N ASP A 14 13.10 -5.78 -2.76
CA ASP A 14 12.25 -5.24 -1.71
C ASP A 14 12.22 -6.11 -0.43
N PHE A 15 13.05 -7.17 -0.35
CA PHE A 15 13.09 -8.08 0.80
C PHE A 15 13.36 -7.35 2.13
N TRP A 16 14.25 -6.37 2.14
CA TRP A 16 14.53 -5.55 3.31
C TRP A 16 13.29 -4.89 3.91
N LEU A 17 12.30 -4.57 3.07
CA LEU A 17 11.03 -3.98 3.52
C LEU A 17 10.20 -4.99 4.32
N LEU A 18 10.26 -6.29 3.96
CA LEU A 18 9.64 -7.35 4.76
C LEU A 18 10.34 -7.50 6.11
N GLU A 19 11.68 -7.43 6.15
CA GLU A 19 12.44 -7.49 7.39
C GLU A 19 12.07 -6.33 8.32
N ARG A 20 12.04 -5.09 7.80
CA ARG A 20 11.60 -3.91 8.55
C ARG A 20 10.16 -4.01 9.04
N LYS A 21 9.25 -4.51 8.21
CA LYS A 21 7.85 -4.73 8.57
C LYS A 21 7.65 -5.90 9.54
N ASN A 22 8.63 -6.75 9.72
CA ASN A 22 8.62 -7.85 10.69
C ASN A 22 9.14 -7.46 12.07
N GLU A 23 9.56 -6.22 12.28
CA GLU A 23 9.97 -5.73 13.59
C GLU A 23 8.81 -5.79 14.61
N PRO A 24 9.07 -5.97 15.91
CA PRO A 24 8.04 -6.12 16.94
C PRO A 24 7.00 -4.99 16.93
N ILE A 25 7.43 -3.75 16.70
CA ILE A 25 6.55 -2.59 16.64
C ILE A 25 5.55 -2.64 15.48
N MET A 26 5.94 -3.29 14.36
CA MET A 26 5.09 -3.42 13.18
C MET A 26 4.16 -4.62 13.25
N THR A 27 4.50 -5.62 14.05
CA THR A 27 3.77 -6.89 14.14
C THR A 27 2.96 -7.05 15.43
N GLN A 28 2.93 -6.04 16.30
CA GLN A 28 2.26 -6.09 17.60
C GLN A 28 0.76 -6.46 17.52
N PHE A 29 0.08 -6.09 16.43
CA PHE A 29 -1.32 -6.43 16.16
C PHE A 29 -1.49 -7.65 15.23
N LEU A 30 -0.40 -8.36 14.92
CA LEU A 30 -0.36 -9.50 13.99
C LEU A 30 0.16 -10.79 14.63
N GLY A 31 0.26 -10.81 15.96
CA GLY A 31 0.78 -11.95 16.71
C GLY A 31 2.30 -11.99 16.87
N GLY A 32 2.99 -10.91 16.53
CA GLY A 32 4.45 -10.77 16.67
C GLY A 32 5.24 -11.13 15.42
N PRO A 33 6.59 -11.02 15.51
CA PRO A 33 7.48 -11.29 14.38
C PRO A 33 7.41 -12.73 13.87
N GLU A 34 7.42 -12.90 12.57
CA GLU A 34 7.50 -14.20 11.91
C GLU A 34 8.94 -14.69 11.77
N PRO A 35 9.16 -16.02 11.76
CA PRO A 35 10.49 -16.60 11.47
C PRO A 35 10.99 -16.21 10.07
N ALA A 36 12.33 -16.09 9.93
CA ALA A 36 12.95 -15.69 8.66
C ALA A 36 12.54 -16.57 7.46
N ALA A 37 12.33 -17.87 7.66
CA ALA A 37 11.85 -18.76 6.59
C ALA A 37 10.49 -18.31 6.02
N LYS A 38 9.57 -17.85 6.89
CA LYS A 38 8.28 -17.34 6.43
C LYS A 38 8.40 -16.02 5.65
N LEU A 39 9.37 -15.17 5.98
CA LEU A 39 9.65 -13.95 5.20
C LEU A 39 10.13 -14.30 3.79
N VAL A 40 10.99 -15.31 3.66
CA VAL A 40 11.45 -15.80 2.33
C VAL A 40 10.28 -16.32 1.51
N ASP A 41 9.38 -17.10 2.11
CA ASP A 41 8.20 -17.61 1.42
C ASP A 41 7.22 -16.47 1.05
N ARG A 42 7.11 -15.45 1.91
CA ARG A 42 6.32 -14.25 1.64
C ARG A 42 6.91 -13.43 0.49
N GLN A 43 8.23 -13.28 0.44
CA GLN A 43 8.93 -12.62 -0.66
C GLN A 43 8.62 -13.29 -1.99
N ARG A 44 8.79 -14.62 -2.08
CA ARG A 44 8.48 -15.39 -3.29
C ARG A 44 7.02 -15.23 -3.71
N ARG A 45 6.10 -15.23 -2.75
CA ARG A 45 4.67 -15.01 -3.03
C ARG A 45 4.41 -13.62 -3.59
N TYR A 46 5.01 -12.58 -3.04
CA TYR A 46 4.84 -11.20 -3.50
C TYR A 46 5.43 -10.98 -4.89
N GLU A 47 6.62 -11.54 -5.18
CA GLU A 47 7.19 -11.54 -6.52
C GLU A 47 6.29 -12.28 -7.52
N ALA A 48 5.80 -13.45 -7.15
CA ALA A 48 4.88 -14.22 -7.98
C ALA A 48 3.56 -13.48 -8.24
N MET A 49 3.01 -12.77 -7.25
CA MET A 49 1.83 -11.92 -7.44
C MET A 49 2.11 -10.78 -8.42
N SER A 50 3.28 -10.15 -8.36
CA SER A 50 3.67 -9.06 -9.26
C SER A 50 3.93 -9.52 -10.70
N ALA A 51 4.18 -10.81 -10.92
CA ALA A 51 4.38 -11.42 -12.24
C ALA A 51 3.09 -11.96 -12.90
N ARG A 52 1.98 -12.01 -12.15
CA ARG A 52 0.68 -12.49 -12.64
C ARG A 52 -0.10 -11.41 -13.39
N GLU A 53 -1.26 -11.83 -13.95
CA GLU A 53 -2.27 -10.89 -14.44
C GLU A 53 -2.69 -9.92 -13.32
N PRO A 54 -2.81 -8.63 -13.62
CA PRO A 54 -3.14 -7.62 -12.62
C PRO A 54 -4.39 -7.92 -11.80
N ALA A 55 -5.41 -8.53 -12.42
CA ALA A 55 -6.65 -8.89 -11.76
C ALA A 55 -6.53 -10.00 -10.70
N ALA A 56 -5.47 -10.82 -10.74
CA ALA A 56 -5.25 -11.89 -9.76
C ALA A 56 -4.66 -11.40 -8.42
N GLY A 57 -4.40 -10.11 -8.32
CA GLY A 57 -3.78 -9.49 -7.15
C GLY A 57 -2.37 -9.00 -7.41
N ARG A 58 -1.94 -8.04 -6.62
CA ARG A 58 -0.61 -7.44 -6.75
C ARG A 58 -0.12 -6.88 -5.42
N MET A 59 1.20 -6.95 -5.22
CA MET A 59 1.89 -6.29 -4.13
C MET A 59 2.74 -5.16 -4.67
N PHE A 60 2.74 -4.03 -3.95
CA PHE A 60 3.50 -2.84 -4.32
C PHE A 60 4.38 -2.37 -3.16
N ARG A 61 5.53 -1.83 -3.51
CA ARG A 61 6.29 -0.93 -2.68
C ARG A 61 5.68 0.47 -2.78
N VAL A 62 5.55 1.15 -1.66
CA VAL A 62 5.08 2.53 -1.60
C VAL A 62 6.28 3.46 -1.59
N VAL A 63 6.36 4.33 -2.59
CA VAL A 63 7.40 5.34 -2.73
C VAL A 63 6.79 6.71 -2.48
N TRP A 64 7.38 7.47 -1.57
CA TRP A 64 6.98 8.81 -1.22
C TRP A 64 8.04 9.83 -1.61
N THR A 65 7.62 10.91 -2.25
CA THR A 65 8.44 12.08 -2.51
C THR A 65 7.91 13.21 -1.65
N PRO A 66 8.65 13.65 -0.61
CA PRO A 66 8.27 14.81 0.18
C PRO A 66 8.11 16.03 -0.73
N ALA A 67 7.03 16.80 -0.57
CA ALA A 67 6.87 18.05 -1.30
C ALA A 67 8.04 18.97 -0.96
N GLY A 68 8.78 19.41 -1.99
CA GLY A 68 10.08 20.01 -1.91
C GLY A 68 10.26 21.03 -0.78
N GLN A 69 11.36 20.93 -0.09
CA GLN A 69 11.99 22.08 0.53
C GLN A 69 12.49 22.95 -0.62
N SER A 70 11.64 23.84 -1.11
CA SER A 70 12.11 25.01 -1.85
C SER A 70 13.08 25.72 -0.91
N ARG A 71 14.38 25.64 -1.19
CA ARG A 71 15.36 26.48 -0.53
C ARG A 71 14.86 27.90 -0.69
N GLY A 72 14.50 28.52 0.44
CA GLY A 72 14.22 29.95 0.48
C GLY A 72 15.36 30.69 -0.20
N ASP A 73 15.02 31.56 -1.14
CA ASP A 73 15.91 32.57 -1.69
C ASP A 73 16.54 33.33 -0.54
N GLY A 74 17.78 32.97 -0.18
CA GLY A 74 18.65 33.82 0.61
C GLY A 74 19.02 35.01 -0.26
N PRO A 75 19.14 36.22 0.31
CA PRO A 75 19.48 37.42 -0.45
C PRO A 75 20.86 37.26 -1.10
N GLY A 76 20.94 37.65 -2.37
CA GLY A 76 22.10 37.49 -3.24
C GLY A 76 23.39 38.05 -2.61
N ASP A 77 24.46 37.30 -2.81
CA ASP A 77 25.83 37.79 -2.78
C ASP A 77 26.33 37.73 -4.23
N ASP A 78 26.58 38.92 -4.77
CA ASP A 78 27.16 39.12 -6.10
C ASP A 78 28.64 38.76 -6.07
N GLY A 79 29.05 37.64 -6.69
CA GLY A 79 30.46 37.24 -6.71
C GLY A 79 30.78 36.19 -7.77
N GLU A 80 31.21 36.70 -8.94
CA GLU A 80 32.17 36.12 -9.90
C GLU A 80 31.97 34.71 -10.53
N ARG A 81 32.06 34.78 -11.84
CA ARG A 81 32.07 33.76 -12.90
C ARG A 81 33.08 32.64 -12.69
N GLY A 82 32.63 31.41 -12.83
CA GLY A 82 33.47 30.20 -12.99
C GLY A 82 32.72 29.06 -13.70
N HIS A 83 33.16 28.74 -14.87
CA HIS A 83 32.94 27.62 -15.80
C HIS A 83 32.19 26.38 -15.29
N GLY A 84 31.17 26.00 -16.09
CA GLY A 84 30.93 24.66 -16.66
C GLY A 84 30.95 23.47 -15.72
N GLY A 85 29.79 23.07 -15.21
CA GLY A 85 29.52 21.75 -14.67
C GLY A 85 28.08 21.43 -14.99
N GLY A 86 27.82 20.43 -15.82
CA GLY A 86 26.48 19.93 -16.11
C GLY A 86 25.82 19.51 -14.80
N GLY A 87 24.83 20.30 -14.37
CA GLY A 87 23.99 19.94 -13.24
C GLY A 87 23.20 18.71 -13.63
N GLU A 88 23.51 17.57 -13.02
CA GLU A 88 22.59 16.44 -13.00
C GLU A 88 21.26 16.92 -12.41
N PRO A 89 20.10 16.50 -12.94
CA PRO A 89 18.82 16.87 -12.38
C PRO A 89 18.82 16.46 -10.89
N GLU A 90 18.53 17.42 -10.00
CA GLU A 90 18.33 17.14 -8.57
C GLU A 90 17.24 16.06 -8.48
N HIS A 91 17.66 14.83 -8.21
CA HIS A 91 16.75 13.74 -7.92
C HIS A 91 16.00 14.11 -6.65
N GLU A 92 14.72 14.47 -6.77
CA GLU A 92 13.81 14.47 -5.65
C GLU A 92 14.03 13.17 -4.89
N HIS A 93 14.46 13.25 -3.63
CA HIS A 93 14.76 12.06 -2.83
C HIS A 93 13.48 11.28 -2.54
N ALA A 94 13.16 10.35 -3.44
CA ALA A 94 12.05 9.44 -3.28
C ALA A 94 12.42 8.34 -2.29
N GLU A 95 11.61 8.15 -1.24
CA GLU A 95 11.86 7.17 -0.19
C GLU A 95 10.85 6.02 -0.23
N SER A 96 11.35 4.80 -0.04
CA SER A 96 10.49 3.62 0.10
C SER A 96 9.97 3.55 1.53
N VAL A 97 8.68 3.84 1.71
CA VAL A 97 8.08 4.09 3.03
C VAL A 97 7.23 2.95 3.56
N GLY A 98 6.96 1.94 2.74
CA GLY A 98 6.10 0.83 3.11
C GLY A 98 5.66 -0.03 1.94
N SER A 99 4.60 -0.79 2.15
CA SER A 99 3.98 -1.60 1.12
C SER A 99 2.47 -1.60 1.22
N VAL A 100 1.81 -1.83 0.08
CA VAL A 100 0.36 -2.02 -0.03
C VAL A 100 0.10 -3.08 -1.10
N GLY A 101 -0.96 -3.86 -0.96
CA GLY A 101 -1.31 -4.86 -1.95
C GLY A 101 -2.72 -5.35 -1.80
N PHE A 102 -3.16 -6.11 -2.80
CA PHE A 102 -4.44 -6.78 -2.80
C PHE A 102 -4.29 -8.17 -3.41
N TRP A 103 -5.19 -9.08 -3.05
CA TRP A 103 -5.23 -10.46 -3.55
C TRP A 103 -6.64 -10.99 -3.53
N GLU A 104 -6.89 -12.00 -4.36
CA GLU A 104 -8.16 -12.69 -4.41
C GLU A 104 -8.45 -13.41 -3.11
N ARG A 105 -9.70 -13.33 -2.68
CA ARG A 105 -10.24 -14.01 -1.51
C ARG A 105 -11.68 -14.44 -1.75
N GLU A 106 -12.07 -15.53 -1.13
CA GLU A 106 -13.47 -15.86 -0.88
C GLU A 106 -13.84 -15.37 0.53
N TRP A 107 -14.87 -14.57 0.63
CA TRP A 107 -15.35 -14.06 1.91
C TRP A 107 -16.86 -14.18 1.98
N GLN A 108 -17.38 -14.94 2.99
CA GLN A 108 -18.81 -15.21 3.18
C GLN A 108 -19.50 -15.79 1.91
N GLY A 109 -18.77 -16.59 1.13
CA GLY A 109 -19.26 -17.20 -0.10
C GLY A 109 -19.17 -16.33 -1.35
N GLU A 110 -18.66 -15.09 -1.22
CA GLU A 110 -18.50 -14.17 -2.35
C GLU A 110 -17.02 -14.00 -2.73
N PRO A 111 -16.73 -13.93 -4.04
CA PRO A 111 -15.39 -13.65 -4.54
C PRO A 111 -15.07 -12.16 -4.39
N VAL A 112 -14.15 -11.81 -3.50
CA VAL A 112 -13.73 -10.45 -3.20
C VAL A 112 -12.24 -10.28 -3.36
N TYR A 113 -11.74 -9.05 -3.26
CA TYR A 113 -10.33 -8.79 -2.95
C TYR A 113 -10.16 -8.52 -1.46
N GLU A 114 -9.02 -8.95 -0.92
CA GLU A 114 -8.51 -8.50 0.36
C GLU A 114 -7.36 -7.54 0.13
N ALA A 115 -7.34 -6.41 0.85
CA ALA A 115 -6.24 -5.45 0.83
C ALA A 115 -5.47 -5.45 2.14
N GLY A 116 -4.14 -5.27 2.04
CA GLY A 116 -3.26 -5.12 3.19
C GLY A 116 -2.18 -4.08 2.94
N TRP A 117 -1.74 -3.40 4.00
CA TRP A 117 -0.73 -2.34 3.94
C TRP A 117 0.15 -2.30 5.19
N GLY A 118 1.23 -1.53 5.09
CA GLY A 118 2.04 -1.16 6.23
C GLY A 118 3.00 -0.05 5.85
N VAL A 119 3.10 0.96 6.70
CA VAL A 119 4.02 2.10 6.58
C VAL A 119 5.03 2.00 7.71
N LEU A 120 6.33 2.13 7.40
CA LEU A 120 7.41 2.07 8.36
C LEU A 120 7.25 3.14 9.44
N PRO A 121 7.65 2.87 10.71
CA PRO A 121 7.36 3.74 11.85
C PRO A 121 7.77 5.20 11.66
N GLU A 122 8.93 5.44 11.08
CA GLU A 122 9.48 6.77 10.84
C GLU A 122 8.67 7.61 9.84
N PHE A 123 7.83 6.97 9.02
CA PHE A 123 6.98 7.62 8.02
C PHE A 123 5.49 7.66 8.42
N GLN A 124 5.15 7.15 9.59
CA GLN A 124 3.77 7.19 10.07
C GLN A 124 3.34 8.63 10.43
N GLY A 125 2.03 8.85 10.52
CA GLY A 125 1.48 10.19 10.84
C GLY A 125 1.40 11.17 9.65
N HIS A 126 1.97 10.85 8.48
CA HIS A 126 1.98 11.70 7.29
C HIS A 126 0.84 11.42 6.28
N GLY A 127 -0.12 10.56 6.65
CA GLY A 127 -1.23 10.19 5.75
C GLY A 127 -0.87 9.20 4.63
N LEU A 128 0.37 8.68 4.62
CA LEU A 128 0.89 7.83 3.54
C LEU A 128 0.12 6.52 3.36
N ALA A 129 -0.36 5.92 4.46
CA ALA A 129 -1.17 4.69 4.36
C ALA A 129 -2.50 4.94 3.64
N VAL A 130 -3.16 6.07 3.91
CA VAL A 130 -4.40 6.46 3.23
C VAL A 130 -4.12 6.75 1.76
N ALA A 131 -3.09 7.53 1.45
CA ALA A 131 -2.70 7.83 0.08
C ALA A 131 -2.37 6.56 -0.71
N ALA A 132 -1.56 5.65 -0.14
CA ALA A 132 -1.21 4.38 -0.78
C ALA A 132 -2.44 3.48 -1.02
N LEU A 133 -3.35 3.42 -0.06
CA LEU A 133 -4.58 2.64 -0.20
C LEU A 133 -5.51 3.26 -1.25
N THR A 134 -5.61 4.58 -1.33
CA THR A 134 -6.38 5.27 -2.39
C THR A 134 -5.83 4.98 -3.79
N GLU A 135 -4.51 5.04 -3.97
CA GLU A 135 -3.86 4.66 -5.24
C GLU A 135 -4.08 3.18 -5.58
N LEU A 136 -4.03 2.30 -4.57
CA LEU A 136 -4.34 0.88 -4.75
C LEU A 136 -5.78 0.68 -5.24
N LEU A 137 -6.74 1.36 -4.64
CA LEU A 137 -8.16 1.24 -5.03
C LEU A 137 -8.40 1.75 -6.45
N ALA A 138 -7.73 2.83 -6.86
CA ALA A 138 -7.74 3.30 -8.24
C ALA A 138 -7.14 2.25 -9.20
N TYR A 139 -6.01 1.62 -8.80
CA TYR A 139 -5.42 0.54 -9.57
C TYR A 139 -6.38 -0.67 -9.71
N VAL A 140 -7.03 -1.07 -8.61
CA VAL A 140 -8.03 -2.15 -8.63
C VAL A 140 -9.21 -1.79 -9.53
N GLY A 141 -9.71 -0.55 -9.48
CA GLY A 141 -10.77 -0.08 -10.36
C GLY A 141 -10.42 -0.17 -11.85
N ALA A 142 -9.14 0.06 -12.19
CA ALA A 142 -8.67 0.01 -13.58
C ALA A 142 -8.35 -1.40 -14.10
N HIS A 143 -7.97 -2.34 -13.22
CA HIS A 143 -7.40 -3.63 -13.61
C HIS A 143 -8.07 -4.83 -12.94
N GLY A 144 -8.91 -4.61 -11.94
CA GLY A 144 -9.56 -5.66 -11.18
C GLY A 144 -10.74 -6.31 -11.91
N SER A 145 -11.18 -7.44 -11.38
CA SER A 145 -12.34 -8.21 -11.86
C SER A 145 -13.38 -8.47 -10.78
N ARG A 146 -13.15 -7.98 -9.55
CA ARG A 146 -14.04 -8.10 -8.40
C ARG A 146 -14.60 -6.74 -8.06
N ASP A 147 -15.86 -6.68 -7.68
CA ASP A 147 -16.59 -5.43 -7.39
C ASP A 147 -16.40 -4.91 -5.95
N SER A 148 -15.63 -5.64 -5.15
CA SER A 148 -15.38 -5.24 -3.76
C SER A 148 -13.96 -5.57 -3.29
N VAL A 149 -13.43 -4.67 -2.46
CA VAL A 149 -12.19 -4.83 -1.71
C VAL A 149 -12.51 -4.83 -0.23
N HIS A 150 -12.08 -5.84 0.49
CA HIS A 150 -12.22 -5.95 1.94
C HIS A 150 -10.87 -5.73 2.63
N ALA A 151 -10.93 -5.26 3.86
CA ALA A 151 -9.79 -5.17 4.76
C ALA A 151 -10.22 -5.59 6.17
N PHE A 152 -9.35 -6.31 6.88
CA PHE A 152 -9.65 -6.94 8.16
C PHE A 152 -8.65 -6.52 9.25
N PRO A 153 -8.53 -5.22 9.57
CA PRO A 153 -7.71 -4.81 10.71
C PRO A 153 -8.31 -5.34 12.02
N GLY A 154 -7.45 -5.71 12.96
CA GLY A 154 -7.89 -6.10 14.30
C GLY A 154 -8.77 -5.03 14.95
N THR A 155 -9.73 -5.46 15.77
CA THR A 155 -10.61 -4.55 16.52
C THR A 155 -9.82 -3.65 17.48
N ASP A 156 -8.66 -4.12 17.93
CA ASP A 156 -7.69 -3.44 18.78
C ASP A 156 -6.65 -2.59 18.03
N HIS A 157 -6.77 -2.47 16.68
CA HIS A 157 -5.84 -1.72 15.84
C HIS A 157 -6.46 -0.38 15.34
N PRO A 158 -6.55 0.65 16.18
CA PRO A 158 -7.26 1.90 15.85
C PRO A 158 -6.69 2.64 14.66
N ALA A 159 -5.36 2.57 14.45
CA ALA A 159 -4.69 3.24 13.34
C ALA A 159 -5.13 2.67 11.98
N SER A 160 -5.14 1.33 11.81
CA SER A 160 -5.58 0.70 10.56
C SER A 160 -7.08 0.87 10.33
N ASN A 161 -7.91 0.82 11.38
CA ASN A 161 -9.33 1.14 11.28
C ASN A 161 -9.58 2.60 10.84
N ALA A 162 -8.75 3.55 11.30
CA ALA A 162 -8.81 4.94 10.84
C ALA A 162 -8.37 5.10 9.37
N VAL A 163 -7.43 4.29 8.89
CA VAL A 163 -7.04 4.26 7.46
C VAL A 163 -8.21 3.79 6.62
N CYS A 164 -8.87 2.68 6.96
CA CYS A 164 -10.05 2.19 6.23
C CYS A 164 -11.13 3.28 6.11
N ARG A 165 -11.50 3.91 7.24
CA ARG A 165 -12.52 4.97 7.25
C ARG A 165 -12.12 6.15 6.36
N ARG A 166 -10.87 6.60 6.42
CA ARG A 166 -10.39 7.75 5.62
C ARG A 166 -10.24 7.43 4.13
N ALA A 167 -9.97 6.17 3.79
CA ALA A 167 -9.91 5.70 2.41
C ALA A 167 -11.29 5.40 1.80
N GLY A 168 -12.37 5.63 2.56
CA GLY A 168 -13.75 5.51 2.05
C GLY A 168 -14.34 4.11 2.15
N PHE A 169 -13.77 3.23 2.96
CA PHE A 169 -14.39 1.93 3.25
C PHE A 169 -15.61 2.08 4.15
N GLU A 170 -16.60 1.24 3.91
CA GLU A 170 -17.80 1.05 4.74
C GLU A 170 -17.48 0.00 5.82
N TYR A 171 -17.78 0.29 7.07
CA TYR A 171 -17.71 -0.69 8.16
C TYR A 171 -18.94 -1.60 8.15
N LEU A 172 -18.72 -2.91 8.07
CA LEU A 172 -19.79 -3.91 8.01
C LEU A 172 -20.06 -4.59 9.37
N GLY A 173 -19.09 -4.57 10.27
CA GLY A 173 -19.21 -5.19 11.59
C GLY A 173 -17.91 -5.84 12.06
N ASP A 174 -17.93 -6.36 13.28
CA ASP A 174 -16.83 -7.17 13.82
C ASP A 174 -17.00 -8.62 13.39
N VAL A 175 -15.88 -9.27 13.09
CA VAL A 175 -15.82 -10.65 12.61
C VAL A 175 -14.62 -11.38 13.22
N ASP A 176 -14.73 -12.70 13.32
CA ASP A 176 -13.56 -13.56 13.57
C ASP A 176 -12.87 -13.86 12.22
N PHE A 177 -11.75 -13.18 11.99
CA PHE A 177 -10.95 -13.35 10.79
C PHE A 177 -9.74 -14.24 11.10
N GLU A 178 -9.51 -15.28 10.28
CA GLU A 178 -8.37 -16.17 10.50
C GLU A 178 -7.07 -15.55 10.00
N TYR A 179 -6.19 -15.18 10.94
CA TYR A 179 -4.84 -14.76 10.63
C TYR A 179 -3.85 -15.13 11.76
N PRO A 180 -2.86 -16.00 11.52
CA PRO A 180 -2.70 -16.82 10.31
C PRO A 180 -3.86 -17.83 10.14
N PRO A 181 -3.98 -18.51 8.98
CA PRO A 181 -5.04 -19.48 8.77
C PRO A 181 -5.18 -20.48 9.92
N GLY A 182 -6.42 -20.72 10.38
CA GLY A 182 -6.74 -21.56 11.53
C GLY A 182 -6.64 -20.86 12.90
N VAL A 183 -6.25 -19.60 12.96
CA VAL A 183 -6.22 -18.80 14.21
C VAL A 183 -7.21 -17.65 14.09
N PRO A 184 -8.39 -17.73 14.75
CA PRO A 184 -9.34 -16.63 14.77
C PRO A 184 -8.74 -15.39 15.42
N HIS A 185 -8.92 -14.26 14.76
CA HIS A 185 -8.51 -12.96 15.26
C HIS A 185 -9.68 -11.97 15.19
N PRO A 186 -10.14 -11.40 16.32
CA PRO A 186 -11.18 -10.39 16.32
C PRO A 186 -10.81 -9.21 15.42
N SER A 187 -11.56 -9.01 14.34
CA SER A 187 -11.24 -8.03 13.28
C SER A 187 -12.48 -7.24 12.89
N CYS A 188 -12.26 -6.08 12.31
CA CYS A 188 -13.32 -5.28 11.71
C CYS A 188 -13.40 -5.60 10.21
N ASP A 189 -14.57 -5.98 9.72
CA ASP A 189 -14.81 -6.12 8.28
C ASP A 189 -15.10 -4.74 7.69
N TRP A 190 -14.21 -4.27 6.84
CA TRP A 190 -14.32 -3.04 6.08
C TRP A 190 -14.41 -3.36 4.59
N ARG A 191 -15.38 -2.77 3.88
CA ARG A 191 -15.61 -2.98 2.46
C ARG A 191 -15.50 -1.68 1.67
N TYR A 192 -14.82 -1.73 0.54
CA TYR A 192 -14.85 -0.70 -0.50
C TYR A 192 -15.48 -1.27 -1.77
N ARG A 193 -16.49 -0.61 -2.33
CA ARG A 193 -17.09 -0.99 -3.61
C ARG A 193 -16.28 -0.40 -4.75
N VAL A 194 -15.87 -1.27 -5.66
CA VAL A 194 -15.07 -0.90 -6.84
C VAL A 194 -16.01 -0.66 -8.01
N GLU A 195 -15.89 0.49 -8.63
CA GLU A 195 -16.52 0.73 -9.93
C GLU A 195 -15.65 0.11 -11.03
N LEU A 196 -16.02 -1.08 -11.48
CA LEU A 196 -15.33 -1.73 -12.59
C LEU A 196 -15.67 -1.03 -13.91
N PRO A 197 -14.74 -1.00 -14.89
CA PRO A 197 -15.04 -0.55 -16.23
C PRO A 197 -16.23 -1.38 -16.76
N ARG A 198 -17.28 -0.72 -17.18
CA ARG A 198 -18.41 -1.40 -17.86
C ARG A 198 -17.85 -1.90 -19.18
N ASP A 199 -17.82 -3.21 -19.37
CA ASP A 199 -17.53 -3.81 -20.67
C ASP A 199 -18.35 -3.09 -21.73
N GLY A 200 -17.66 -2.60 -22.77
CA GLY A 200 -18.21 -1.69 -23.74
C GLY A 200 -19.55 -2.16 -24.29
N LEU A 201 -20.59 -1.42 -23.99
CA LEU A 201 -21.72 -1.29 -24.87
C LEU A 201 -21.19 -0.67 -26.17
N THR A 202 -20.83 -1.50 -27.14
CA THR A 202 -20.74 -1.09 -28.54
C THR A 202 -22.10 -0.48 -28.90
N PRO A 203 -22.18 0.80 -29.28
CA PRO A 203 -23.42 1.32 -29.82
C PRO A 203 -23.70 0.52 -31.09
N SER A 204 -24.79 -0.27 -31.06
CA SER A 204 -25.36 -0.85 -32.26
C SER A 204 -25.73 0.29 -33.20
N GLY A 205 -24.94 0.38 -34.28
CA GLY A 205 -25.27 1.21 -35.42
C GLY A 205 -26.46 0.68 -36.21
#